data_bb99a9fac0e42a492032619d0094ab34
#
_entry.id   bb99a9fac0e42a492032619d0094ab34
#
_cell.length_a   1.000
_cell.length_b   1.000
_cell.length_c   1.000
_cell.angle_alpha   90.00
_cell.angle_beta   90.00
_cell.angle_gamma   90.00
#
_symmetry.space_group_name_H-M   'P 1'
#
loop_
_entity.id
_entity.type
_entity.pdbx_description
1 polymer ?
#
loop_
_entity_poly.entity_id
_entity_poly.type
_entity_poly.pdbx_seq_one_letter_code
_entity_poly.pdbx_strand_id
1 'polypeptide(L)'
;MNGSTGAIAPDCDQAHRAGSEHGAGTGTAPSPWPLQTRLELAAQPTAPGVVRGHVRAVAYEWALSGLADTAELLASEIATNAVLASQRLTTRTDLAVVPVIRLWVSSDGVGMVIHVWDASDEMPVVKDVAADEENGRGLTLVAALGKDWGAYRKTEGKVVWVIVADP
;
A
#
# COMPACT_ATOMS: atom_id res chain seq x y z
N MET A 1 -9.75 -22.26 -15.28
CA MET A 1 -8.28 -22.32 -15.16
C MET A 1 -7.72 -20.95 -15.54
N ASN A 2 -7.65 -20.04 -14.59
CA ASN A 2 -7.03 -18.72 -14.80
C ASN A 2 -5.73 -18.71 -14.01
N GLY A 3 -4.63 -18.94 -14.74
CA GLY A 3 -3.28 -18.77 -14.23
C GLY A 3 -3.00 -17.29 -14.06
N SER A 4 -3.05 -16.80 -12.83
CA SER A 4 -2.50 -15.51 -12.47
C SER A 4 -0.99 -15.58 -12.70
N THR A 5 -0.53 -14.96 -13.78
CA THR A 5 0.90 -14.70 -13.98
C THR A 5 1.27 -13.62 -12.97
N GLY A 6 1.79 -14.05 -11.81
CA GLY A 6 2.16 -13.14 -10.74
C GLY A 6 3.22 -12.16 -11.22
N ALA A 7 2.83 -10.93 -11.46
CA ALA A 7 3.75 -9.82 -11.41
C ALA A 7 4.28 -9.77 -9.98
N ILE A 8 5.58 -10.03 -9.80
CA ILE A 8 6.24 -9.95 -8.50
C ILE A 8 6.16 -8.47 -8.10
N ALA A 9 5.33 -8.18 -7.10
CA ALA A 9 5.33 -6.85 -6.49
C ALA A 9 6.78 -6.50 -6.10
N PRO A 10 7.27 -5.31 -6.43
CA PRO A 10 8.57 -4.89 -5.97
C PRO A 10 8.60 -4.99 -4.45
N ASP A 11 9.52 -5.78 -3.92
CA ASP A 11 9.70 -5.93 -2.48
C ASP A 11 10.02 -4.55 -1.91
N CYS A 12 9.21 -4.05 -1.00
CA CYS A 12 9.43 -2.76 -0.35
C CYS A 12 10.78 -2.73 0.42
N ASP A 13 11.40 -3.89 0.71
CA ASP A 13 12.73 -3.96 1.30
C ASP A 13 13.87 -3.79 0.29
N GLN A 14 13.67 -4.12 -0.99
CA GLN A 14 14.67 -3.81 -2.02
C GLN A 14 14.73 -2.30 -2.28
N ALA A 15 13.60 -1.60 -2.20
CA ALA A 15 13.56 -0.15 -2.24
C ALA A 15 14.27 0.49 -1.02
N HIS A 16 14.30 -0.21 0.13
CA HIS A 16 14.86 0.30 1.37
C HIS A 16 16.40 0.20 1.45
N ARG A 17 17.02 -0.76 0.78
CA ARG A 17 18.48 -0.96 0.83
C ARG A 17 19.26 0.05 0.00
N ALA A 18 18.63 0.72 -0.95
CA ALA A 18 19.29 1.72 -1.79
C ALA A 18 19.53 3.07 -1.08
N GLY A 19 18.88 3.33 0.06
CA GLY A 19 18.93 4.64 0.75
C GLY A 19 19.80 4.74 2.00
N SER A 20 20.39 3.66 2.51
CA SER A 20 21.06 3.65 3.82
C SER A 20 22.53 3.20 3.85
N GLU A 21 23.18 2.98 2.71
CA GLU A 21 24.59 2.63 2.69
C GLU A 21 25.44 3.71 2.01
N HIS A 22 26.00 4.60 2.81
CA HIS A 22 27.23 5.30 2.50
C HIS A 22 28.41 4.35 2.73
N GLY A 23 28.87 3.69 1.68
CA GLY A 23 30.06 2.85 1.76
C GLY A 23 30.29 1.98 0.53
N ALA A 24 31.27 2.40 -0.29
CA ALA A 24 32.10 1.60 -1.23
C ALA A 24 31.40 0.60 -2.19
N GLY A 25 31.14 1.03 -3.41
CA GLY A 25 31.51 0.33 -4.65
C GLY A 25 31.18 -1.14 -4.81
N THR A 26 29.91 -1.50 -5.00
CA THR A 26 29.50 -2.60 -5.86
C THR A 26 28.22 -2.15 -6.59
N GLY A 27 28.26 -2.13 -7.92
CA GLY A 27 27.19 -1.60 -8.76
C GLY A 27 25.86 -2.32 -8.52
N THR A 28 25.08 -1.78 -7.61
CA THR A 28 23.68 -2.18 -7.46
C THR A 28 22.94 -1.68 -8.70
N ALA A 29 22.27 -2.57 -9.42
CA ALA A 29 21.42 -2.17 -10.54
C ALA A 29 20.44 -1.09 -10.06
N PRO A 30 20.21 -0.02 -10.84
CA PRO A 30 19.28 1.02 -10.44
C PRO A 30 17.90 0.40 -10.15
N SER A 31 17.26 0.85 -9.08
CA SER A 31 15.91 0.42 -8.74
C SER A 31 15.00 0.65 -9.95
N PRO A 32 14.16 -0.32 -10.35
CA PRO A 32 13.17 -0.09 -11.39
C PRO A 32 12.14 0.98 -10.99
N TRP A 33 12.16 1.40 -9.71
CA TRP A 33 11.26 2.41 -9.13
C TRP A 33 12.10 3.55 -8.52
N PRO A 34 12.63 4.47 -9.34
CA PRO A 34 13.55 5.51 -8.86
C PRO A 34 12.88 6.58 -7.99
N LEU A 35 11.57 6.80 -8.17
CA LEU A 35 10.81 7.75 -7.37
C LEU A 35 10.17 7.00 -6.20
N GLN A 36 10.43 7.48 -4.98
CA GLN A 36 9.94 6.82 -3.78
C GLN A 36 9.64 7.83 -2.67
N THR A 37 8.58 7.55 -1.94
CA THR A 37 8.25 8.25 -0.70
C THR A 37 7.68 7.28 0.32
N ARG A 38 7.77 7.63 1.60
CA ARG A 38 7.21 6.84 2.69
C ARG A 38 6.58 7.72 3.74
N LEU A 39 5.59 7.18 4.44
CA LEU A 39 4.90 7.82 5.53
C LEU A 39 4.56 6.80 6.60
N GLU A 40 4.75 7.16 7.87
CA GLU A 40 4.28 6.38 9.01
C GLU A 40 3.24 7.18 9.76
N LEU A 41 2.10 6.57 10.07
CA LEU A 41 0.95 7.21 10.70
C LEU A 41 0.43 6.34 11.84
N ALA A 42 -0.07 6.99 12.89
CA ALA A 42 -0.92 6.30 13.86
C ALA A 42 -2.15 5.70 13.15
N ALA A 43 -2.50 4.47 13.49
CA ALA A 43 -3.65 3.77 12.91
C ALA A 43 -4.97 4.30 13.47
N GLN A 44 -5.28 5.55 13.13
CA GLN A 44 -6.48 6.27 13.55
C GLN A 44 -7.44 6.48 12.38
N PRO A 45 -8.73 6.75 12.63
CA PRO A 45 -9.72 7.00 11.58
C PRO A 45 -9.37 8.12 10.60
N THR A 46 -8.51 9.05 11.00
CA THR A 46 -8.02 10.16 10.16
C THR A 46 -6.90 9.75 9.20
N ALA A 47 -6.21 8.64 9.45
CA ALA A 47 -5.05 8.22 8.66
C ALA A 47 -5.36 8.00 7.17
N PRO A 48 -6.49 7.39 6.76
CA PRO A 48 -6.83 7.26 5.33
C PRO A 48 -6.94 8.60 4.60
N GLY A 49 -7.45 9.63 5.28
CA GLY A 49 -7.52 10.99 4.72
C GLY A 49 -6.14 11.61 4.49
N VAL A 50 -5.21 11.38 5.43
CA VAL A 50 -3.81 11.82 5.28
C VAL A 50 -3.11 11.07 4.15
N VAL A 51 -3.31 9.75 4.07
CA VAL A 51 -2.77 8.90 2.97
C VAL A 51 -3.27 9.41 1.62
N ARG A 52 -4.57 9.69 1.49
CA ARG A 52 -5.19 10.24 0.27
C ARG A 52 -4.50 11.53 -0.15
N GLY A 53 -4.38 12.50 0.75
CA GLY A 53 -3.75 13.79 0.46
C GLY A 53 -2.28 13.64 0.07
N HIS A 54 -1.54 12.77 0.74
CA HIS A 54 -0.14 12.49 0.44
C HIS A 54 0.04 11.86 -0.95
N VAL A 55 -0.73 10.81 -1.29
CA VAL A 55 -0.65 10.13 -2.59
C VAL A 55 -1.02 11.08 -3.72
N ARG A 56 -2.07 11.89 -3.54
CA ARG A 56 -2.44 12.92 -4.51
C ARG A 56 -1.30 13.92 -4.74
N ALA A 57 -0.71 14.47 -3.69
CA ALA A 57 0.40 15.42 -3.79
C ALA A 57 1.60 14.81 -4.53
N VAL A 58 1.97 13.58 -4.18
CA VAL A 58 3.06 12.83 -4.81
C VAL A 58 2.78 12.56 -6.30
N ALA A 59 1.55 12.21 -6.67
CA ALA A 59 1.18 12.01 -8.07
C ALA A 59 1.36 13.30 -8.91
N TYR A 60 1.01 14.46 -8.35
CA TYR A 60 1.27 15.74 -9.01
C TYR A 60 2.75 16.09 -9.08
N GLU A 61 3.49 15.88 -7.99
CA GLU A 61 4.95 16.13 -7.93
C GLU A 61 5.72 15.29 -8.96
N TRP A 62 5.29 14.05 -9.17
CA TRP A 62 5.93 13.13 -10.12
C TRP A 62 5.36 13.23 -11.55
N ALA A 63 4.55 14.25 -11.84
CA ALA A 63 3.91 14.46 -13.13
C ALA A 63 2.98 13.31 -13.58
N LEU A 64 2.39 12.59 -12.64
CA LEU A 64 1.44 11.50 -12.82
C LEU A 64 0.01 11.92 -12.46
N SER A 65 -0.35 13.16 -12.73
CA SER A 65 -1.66 13.73 -12.35
C SER A 65 -2.85 12.97 -12.94
N GLY A 66 -2.69 12.29 -14.08
CA GLY A 66 -3.72 11.43 -14.68
C GLY A 66 -4.07 10.23 -13.80
N LEU A 67 -3.14 9.77 -12.96
CA LEU A 67 -3.35 8.66 -12.03
C LEU A 67 -3.84 9.10 -10.65
N ALA A 68 -3.81 10.41 -10.35
CA ALA A 68 -4.01 10.93 -9.00
C ALA A 68 -5.33 10.49 -8.36
N ASP A 69 -6.45 10.60 -9.07
CA ASP A 69 -7.77 10.29 -8.54
C ASP A 69 -7.92 8.79 -8.24
N THR A 70 -7.43 7.92 -9.13
CA THR A 70 -7.44 6.47 -8.90
C THR A 70 -6.47 6.09 -7.78
N ALA A 71 -5.25 6.64 -7.79
CA ALA A 71 -4.23 6.34 -6.79
C ALA A 71 -4.68 6.75 -5.37
N GLU A 72 -5.24 7.96 -5.20
CA GLU A 72 -5.74 8.42 -3.90
C GLU A 72 -6.91 7.58 -3.38
N LEU A 73 -7.82 7.17 -4.28
CA LEU A 73 -8.94 6.31 -3.91
C LEU A 73 -8.44 4.96 -3.41
N LEU A 74 -7.62 4.26 -4.21
CA LEU A 74 -7.15 2.93 -3.87
C LEU A 74 -6.23 2.93 -2.63
N ALA A 75 -5.38 3.95 -2.49
CA ALA A 75 -4.56 4.14 -1.30
C ALA A 75 -5.42 4.30 -0.03
N SER A 76 -6.50 5.08 -0.11
CA SER A 76 -7.39 5.27 1.04
C SER A 76 -8.14 4.01 1.42
N GLU A 77 -8.52 3.16 0.46
CA GLU A 77 -9.18 1.89 0.73
C GLU A 77 -8.26 0.89 1.44
N ILE A 78 -7.02 0.70 0.92
CA ILE A 78 -6.07 -0.20 1.58
C ILE A 78 -5.61 0.36 2.94
N ALA A 79 -5.50 1.69 3.11
CA ALA A 79 -5.19 2.31 4.40
C ALA A 79 -6.35 2.15 5.41
N THR A 80 -7.60 2.27 4.97
CA THR A 80 -8.78 2.03 5.82
C THR A 80 -8.77 0.60 6.34
N ASN A 81 -8.51 -0.38 5.48
CA ASN A 81 -8.41 -1.78 5.87
C ASN A 81 -7.27 -2.02 6.88
N ALA A 82 -6.12 -1.37 6.69
CA ALA A 82 -4.98 -1.45 7.61
C ALA A 82 -5.31 -0.85 8.98
N VAL A 83 -5.98 0.31 9.03
CA VAL A 83 -6.45 0.93 10.28
C VAL A 83 -7.42 0.02 11.02
N LEU A 84 -8.42 -0.51 10.34
CA LEU A 84 -9.40 -1.42 10.94
C LEU A 84 -8.76 -2.71 11.47
N ALA A 85 -7.81 -3.28 10.73
CA ALA A 85 -7.05 -4.45 11.16
C ALA A 85 -6.23 -4.15 12.42
N SER A 86 -5.55 -3.01 12.46
CA SER A 86 -4.75 -2.55 13.60
C SER A 86 -5.61 -2.29 14.84
N GLN A 87 -6.80 -1.71 14.69
CA GLN A 87 -7.72 -1.48 15.80
C GLN A 87 -8.23 -2.80 16.40
N ARG A 88 -8.57 -3.79 15.57
CA ARG A 88 -8.96 -5.12 16.06
C ARG A 88 -7.85 -5.81 16.85
N LEU A 89 -6.60 -5.61 16.44
CA LEU A 89 -5.45 -6.15 17.15
C LEU A 89 -5.29 -5.52 18.54
N THR A 90 -5.42 -4.19 18.65
CA THR A 90 -5.29 -3.45 19.91
C THR A 90 -6.36 -3.84 20.93
N THR A 91 -7.60 -4.05 20.51
CA THR A 91 -8.68 -4.50 21.39
C THR A 91 -8.46 -5.91 21.95
N ARG A 92 -7.62 -6.74 21.32
CA ARG A 92 -7.32 -8.11 21.75
C ARG A 92 -6.13 -8.21 22.69
N THR A 93 -5.26 -7.20 22.76
CA THR A 93 -3.95 -7.32 23.41
C THR A 93 -3.76 -6.48 24.68
N ASP A 94 -4.74 -5.66 25.09
CA ASP A 94 -4.64 -4.74 26.27
C ASP A 94 -3.37 -3.86 26.28
N LEU A 95 -2.65 -3.76 25.17
CA LEU A 95 -1.44 -2.98 25.05
C LEU A 95 -1.77 -1.50 24.88
N ALA A 96 -1.25 -0.65 25.77
CA ALA A 96 -1.34 0.82 25.67
C ALA A 96 -0.45 1.41 24.55
N VAL A 97 -0.18 0.62 23.50
CA VAL A 97 0.63 1.05 22.36
C VAL A 97 -0.29 1.49 21.24
N VAL A 98 -0.08 2.69 20.74
CA VAL A 98 -0.79 3.20 19.57
C VAL A 98 -0.25 2.44 18.33
N PRO A 99 -1.08 1.63 17.66
CA PRO A 99 -0.65 0.95 16.46
C PRO A 99 -0.36 1.94 15.34
N VAL A 100 0.56 1.58 14.45
CA VAL A 100 0.91 2.39 13.29
C VAL A 100 0.61 1.64 12.00
N ILE A 101 0.37 2.40 10.94
CA ILE A 101 0.41 1.92 9.55
C ILE A 101 1.58 2.59 8.83
N ARG A 102 2.15 1.91 7.84
CA ARG A 102 3.24 2.44 7.02
C ARG A 102 2.84 2.42 5.57
N LEU A 103 3.03 3.55 4.91
CA LEU A 103 2.79 3.74 3.48
C LEU A 103 4.13 3.85 2.75
N TRP A 104 4.26 3.17 1.63
CA TRP A 104 5.29 3.41 0.62
C TRP A 104 4.61 3.65 -0.71
N VAL A 105 5.07 4.66 -1.43
CA VAL A 105 4.67 4.93 -2.80
C VAL A 105 5.92 4.94 -3.64
N SER A 106 5.90 4.22 -4.75
CA SER A 106 7.02 4.12 -5.68
C SER A 106 6.53 4.32 -7.10
N SER A 107 7.39 4.87 -7.98
CA SER A 107 7.06 5.07 -9.39
C SER A 107 8.29 4.87 -10.28
N ASP A 108 8.03 4.38 -11.50
CA ASP A 108 8.97 4.33 -12.62
C ASP A 108 8.82 5.55 -13.56
N GLY A 109 7.93 6.50 -13.22
CA GLY A 109 7.57 7.65 -14.04
C GLY A 109 6.38 7.41 -14.97
N VAL A 110 5.82 6.21 -15.03
CA VAL A 110 4.67 5.84 -15.85
C VAL A 110 3.51 5.33 -15.00
N GLY A 111 3.79 4.50 -14.00
CA GLY A 111 2.84 3.96 -13.06
C GLY A 111 3.25 4.22 -11.62
N MET A 112 2.35 3.91 -10.70
CA MET A 112 2.59 4.01 -9.25
C MET A 112 2.35 2.66 -8.59
N VAL A 113 3.18 2.30 -7.63
CA VAL A 113 2.92 1.18 -6.71
C VAL A 113 2.73 1.73 -5.32
N ILE A 114 1.64 1.36 -4.70
CA ILE A 114 1.27 1.80 -3.36
C ILE A 114 1.27 0.57 -2.46
N HIS A 115 2.02 0.63 -1.36
CA HIS A 115 2.09 -0.42 -0.35
C HIS A 115 1.62 0.15 0.99
N VAL A 116 0.80 -0.60 1.71
CA VAL A 116 0.43 -0.27 3.08
C VAL A 116 0.71 -1.48 3.97
N TRP A 117 1.51 -1.28 4.99
CA TRP A 117 1.80 -2.25 6.03
C TRP A 117 0.95 -1.98 7.27
N ASP A 118 0.52 -3.04 7.92
CA ASP A 118 -0.05 -3.05 9.26
C ASP A 118 0.45 -4.26 10.06
N ALA A 119 0.35 -4.19 11.38
CA ALA A 119 0.84 -5.22 12.29
C ALA A 119 -0.05 -6.47 12.39
N SER A 120 -1.19 -6.51 11.69
CA SER A 120 -2.10 -7.67 11.71
C SER A 120 -1.58 -8.77 10.79
N ASP A 121 -1.75 -10.01 11.21
CA ASP A 121 -1.47 -11.21 10.41
C ASP A 121 -2.68 -11.70 9.59
N GLU A 122 -3.84 -11.06 9.76
CA GLU A 122 -5.06 -11.38 9.01
C GLU A 122 -4.92 -10.94 7.55
N MET A 123 -4.78 -11.91 6.64
CA MET A 123 -4.68 -11.61 5.20
C MET A 123 -6.01 -11.07 4.67
N PRO A 124 -5.95 -10.08 3.75
CA PRO A 124 -7.15 -9.53 3.14
C PRO A 124 -7.86 -10.59 2.31
N VAL A 125 -9.18 -10.65 2.43
CA VAL A 125 -10.03 -11.54 1.64
C VAL A 125 -10.98 -10.66 0.84
N VAL A 126 -10.98 -10.83 -0.49
CA VAL A 126 -12.03 -10.26 -1.33
C VAL A 126 -13.31 -11.03 -1.02
N LYS A 127 -14.24 -10.36 -0.37
CA LYS A 127 -15.57 -10.94 -0.14
C LYS A 127 -16.40 -10.70 -1.39
N ASP A 128 -17.09 -11.73 -1.86
CA ASP A 128 -18.21 -11.56 -2.77
C ASP A 128 -19.31 -10.81 -2.00
N VAL A 129 -19.38 -9.52 -2.20
CA VAL A 129 -20.30 -8.66 -1.46
C VAL A 129 -21.68 -8.84 -2.05
N ALA A 130 -22.56 -9.57 -1.35
CA ALA A 130 -23.98 -9.32 -1.45
C ALA A 130 -24.25 -7.86 -1.08
N ALA A 131 -25.07 -7.17 -1.85
CA ALA A 131 -25.16 -5.70 -1.98
C ALA A 131 -25.34 -4.86 -0.70
N ASP A 132 -25.38 -5.44 0.49
CA ASP A 132 -25.83 -4.78 1.73
C ASP A 132 -24.74 -4.51 2.79
N GLU A 133 -23.50 -4.91 2.57
CA GLU A 133 -22.43 -4.63 3.55
C GLU A 133 -21.49 -3.51 3.07
N GLU A 134 -21.57 -2.33 3.69
CA GLU A 134 -20.68 -1.19 3.44
C GLU A 134 -19.19 -1.50 3.74
N ASN A 135 -18.91 -2.48 4.59
CA ASN A 135 -17.58 -2.84 5.08
C ASN A 135 -16.84 -3.92 4.28
N GLY A 136 -17.05 -4.02 2.98
CA GLY A 136 -16.37 -5.03 2.15
C GLY A 136 -16.00 -4.55 0.74
N ARG A 137 -16.40 -3.33 0.38
CA ARG A 137 -16.25 -2.80 -0.98
C ARG A 137 -14.85 -2.33 -1.33
N GLY A 138 -14.01 -2.00 -0.33
CA GLY A 138 -12.70 -1.42 -0.56
C GLY A 138 -11.78 -2.31 -1.40
N LEU A 139 -11.65 -3.60 -1.06
CA LEU A 139 -10.82 -4.53 -1.84
C LEU A 139 -11.44 -4.88 -3.20
N THR A 140 -12.76 -4.83 -3.33
CA THR A 140 -13.45 -4.98 -4.62
C THR A 140 -13.11 -3.80 -5.55
N LEU A 141 -13.05 -2.57 -5.02
CA LEU A 141 -12.59 -1.40 -5.77
C LEU A 141 -11.12 -1.52 -6.15
N VAL A 142 -10.27 -1.98 -5.21
CA VAL A 142 -8.85 -2.22 -5.49
C VAL A 142 -8.67 -3.23 -6.61
N ALA A 143 -9.43 -4.33 -6.59
CA ALA A 143 -9.39 -5.36 -7.62
C ALA A 143 -9.96 -4.90 -8.98
N ALA A 144 -10.92 -3.97 -8.97
CA ALA A 144 -11.58 -3.49 -10.19
C ALA A 144 -10.80 -2.38 -10.89
N LEU A 145 -10.13 -1.50 -10.14
CA LEU A 145 -9.49 -0.29 -10.65
C LEU A 145 -7.95 -0.36 -10.65
N GLY A 146 -7.37 -1.23 -9.81
CA GLY A 146 -5.94 -1.48 -9.84
C GLY A 146 -5.55 -2.31 -11.07
N LYS A 147 -4.40 -1.98 -11.65
CA LYS A 147 -3.83 -2.82 -12.74
C LYS A 147 -3.47 -4.21 -12.23
N ASP A 148 -2.95 -4.27 -11.03
CA ASP A 148 -2.69 -5.51 -10.27
C ASP A 148 -2.68 -5.16 -8.77
N TRP A 149 -2.92 -6.14 -7.92
CA TRP A 149 -2.88 -5.95 -6.47
C TRP A 149 -2.61 -7.27 -5.77
N GLY A 150 -2.20 -7.20 -4.52
CA GLY A 150 -1.99 -8.38 -3.71
C GLY A 150 -1.62 -8.07 -2.28
N ALA A 151 -1.30 -9.13 -1.55
CA ALA A 151 -0.83 -9.02 -0.18
C ALA A 151 0.21 -10.09 0.12
N TYR A 152 1.13 -9.76 1.00
CA TYR A 152 2.12 -10.72 1.51
C TYR A 152 2.39 -10.50 3.00
N ARG A 153 2.79 -11.58 3.67
CA ARG A 153 3.18 -11.55 5.09
C ARG A 153 4.58 -10.97 5.22
N LYS A 154 4.77 -10.19 6.27
CA LYS A 154 6.08 -9.72 6.75
C LYS A 154 6.29 -10.21 8.17
N THR A 155 7.53 -10.13 8.73
CA THR A 155 7.91 -10.72 10.03
C THR A 155 6.98 -10.31 11.16
N GLU A 156 6.40 -9.12 11.13
CA GLU A 156 5.51 -8.58 12.17
C GLU A 156 4.29 -7.91 11.54
N GLY A 157 3.55 -8.63 10.69
CA GLY A 157 2.36 -8.10 10.07
C GLY A 157 2.23 -8.48 8.59
N LYS A 158 1.58 -7.62 7.82
CA LYS A 158 1.37 -7.82 6.38
C LYS A 158 1.53 -6.53 5.61
N VAL A 159 1.73 -6.67 4.32
CA VAL A 159 1.68 -5.58 3.34
C VAL A 159 0.57 -5.88 2.35
N VAL A 160 -0.30 -4.92 2.10
CA VAL A 160 -1.22 -4.89 0.96
C VAL A 160 -0.70 -3.89 -0.04
N TRP A 161 -0.67 -4.25 -1.32
CA TRP A 161 -0.17 -3.39 -2.37
C TRP A 161 -1.11 -3.33 -3.57
N VAL A 162 -1.01 -2.25 -4.32
CA VAL A 162 -1.75 -2.05 -5.58
C VAL A 162 -0.87 -1.30 -6.58
N ILE A 163 -0.96 -1.69 -7.85
CA ILE A 163 -0.36 -0.99 -8.98
C ILE A 163 -1.44 -0.12 -9.64
N VAL A 164 -1.13 1.15 -9.82
CA VAL A 164 -1.96 2.12 -10.54
C VAL A 164 -1.19 2.55 -11.78
N ALA A 165 -1.75 2.33 -12.94
CA ALA A 165 -1.17 2.73 -14.22
C ALA A 165 -2.32 2.95 -15.21
N ASP A 166 -2.05 3.74 -16.25
CA ASP A 166 -2.98 3.85 -17.37
C ASP A 166 -3.19 2.48 -18.05
N PRO A 167 -4.40 2.20 -18.53
CA PRO A 167 -4.75 0.95 -19.18
C PRO A 167 -3.94 0.67 -20.45
#